data_dc2d4fa053bf6a6ccef564682c90a739
#
_entry.id   dc2d4fa053bf6a6ccef564682c90a739
#
_cell.length_a   1.000
_cell.length_b   1.000
_cell.length_c   1.000
_cell.angle_alpha   90.00
_cell.angle_beta   90.00
_cell.angle_gamma   90.00
#
_symmetry.space_group_name_H-M   'P 1'
#
loop_
_entity.id
_entity.type
_entity.pdbx_description
1 polymer ?
#
loop_
_entity_poly.entity_id
_entity_poly.type
_entity_poly.pdbx_seq_one_letter_code
_entity_poly.pdbx_strand_id
1 'polypeptide(L)'
;MNIPGSTMKYVIFLLLLATLHSGCRSVNPGRAFDPQKTPQRPDFARLDHWAAHPDKKDPADRTPQGLQDEQATAGVDVFFIHPTIYLGTRGGENNWNAALDDTRLNAETDSSTILFQASIFNGAGRIFAPRYRQAHVDAFHSNDQVSNQRALDTAYADVQAAFEYYLKNWNRGRPFIIAAHSQGAVHAKTLLRNVVENKPLQQKLVAAYIVGWRVERDFFKRLPACTTPEQTGCYCSWRTWKKNYGRRKADEPNSVCTNPLTWTITEGQYAPKSANRGGVLRPFGVLRPGITDAEVWRGYLLADKPKFPGSILFIRRNYHIADFNLYYLNVRENAQARAAAFFKKKN
;
A
#
# COMPACT_ATOMS: atom_id res chain seq x y z
N MET A 1 -11.50 41.92 45.40
CA MET A 1 -10.67 40.67 45.38
C MET A 1 -10.62 40.17 43.94
N ASN A 2 -9.53 40.45 43.25
CA ASN A 2 -9.33 40.02 41.85
C ASN A 2 -8.67 38.65 41.82
N ILE A 3 -9.32 37.70 41.20
CA ILE A 3 -8.72 36.36 40.93
C ILE A 3 -8.04 36.44 39.56
N PRO A 4 -6.74 36.06 39.43
CA PRO A 4 -6.01 36.21 38.16
C PRO A 4 -6.43 35.16 37.14
N GLY A 5 -6.70 35.63 35.91
CA GLY A 5 -7.17 34.83 34.77
C GLY A 5 -6.13 33.91 34.09
N SER A 6 -5.16 33.35 34.81
CA SER A 6 -4.12 32.46 34.22
C SER A 6 -4.41 30.96 34.32
N THR A 7 -5.26 30.54 35.24
CA THR A 7 -5.55 29.11 35.47
C THR A 7 -6.54 28.52 34.46
N MET A 8 -7.38 29.34 33.83
CA MET A 8 -8.40 28.87 32.89
C MET A 8 -7.80 28.46 31.51
N LYS A 9 -6.66 29.04 31.12
CA LYS A 9 -5.99 28.72 29.85
C LYS A 9 -5.30 27.32 29.87
N TYR A 10 -4.82 26.87 31.01
CA TYR A 10 -4.17 25.57 31.17
C TYR A 10 -5.16 24.42 31.25
N VAL A 11 -6.37 24.61 31.75
CA VAL A 11 -7.41 23.57 31.81
C VAL A 11 -7.98 23.30 30.42
N ILE A 12 -8.11 24.31 29.54
CA ILE A 12 -8.57 24.14 28.16
C ILE A 12 -7.49 23.41 27.32
N PHE A 13 -6.21 23.66 27.60
CA PHE A 13 -5.11 22.96 26.90
C PHE A 13 -4.97 21.49 27.30
N LEU A 14 -5.26 21.13 28.55
CA LEU A 14 -5.27 19.76 29.05
C LEU A 14 -6.47 18.95 28.55
N LEU A 15 -7.64 19.58 28.34
CA LEU A 15 -8.81 18.90 27.77
C LEU A 15 -8.68 18.64 26.25
N LEU A 16 -7.92 19.45 25.52
CA LEU A 16 -7.63 19.19 24.10
C LEU A 16 -6.61 18.07 23.88
N LEU A 17 -5.76 17.75 24.84
CA LEU A 17 -4.83 16.60 24.75
C LEU A 17 -5.49 15.26 25.03
N ALA A 18 -6.62 15.20 25.68
CA ALA A 18 -7.31 13.94 26.00
C ALA A 18 -8.10 13.34 24.83
N THR A 19 -8.35 14.11 23.77
CA THR A 19 -9.15 13.65 22.61
C THR A 19 -8.33 13.01 21.47
N LEU A 20 -6.99 12.97 21.58
CA LEU A 20 -6.11 12.40 20.54
C LEU A 20 -5.85 10.89 20.66
N HIS A 21 -6.48 10.20 21.59
CA HIS A 21 -6.35 8.75 21.78
C HIS A 21 -7.55 7.93 21.30
N SER A 22 -8.43 8.51 20.49
CA SER A 22 -9.40 7.70 19.74
C SER A 22 -8.65 6.95 18.64
N GLY A 23 -7.87 5.93 19.01
CA GLY A 23 -7.50 4.89 18.08
C GLY A 23 -8.79 4.36 17.48
N CYS A 24 -8.95 4.43 16.16
CA CYS A 24 -10.03 3.76 15.46
C CYS A 24 -9.98 2.28 15.87
N ARG A 25 -10.77 1.89 16.87
CA ARG A 25 -10.98 0.48 17.18
C ARG A 25 -11.87 -0.07 16.08
N SER A 26 -11.45 -1.15 15.45
CA SER A 26 -12.33 -1.92 14.57
C SER A 26 -13.59 -2.32 15.35
N VAL A 27 -14.71 -2.33 14.66
CA VAL A 27 -15.95 -2.86 15.19
C VAL A 27 -16.11 -4.25 14.60
N ASN A 28 -15.80 -5.26 15.39
CA ASN A 28 -15.85 -6.67 14.99
C ASN A 28 -17.17 -6.97 14.25
N PRO A 29 -17.17 -7.74 13.16
CA PRO A 29 -18.38 -8.20 12.47
C PRO A 29 -19.36 -8.93 13.42
N GLY A 30 -18.87 -9.49 14.54
CA GLY A 30 -19.68 -10.04 15.62
C GLY A 30 -20.38 -11.37 15.31
N ARG A 31 -20.22 -11.89 14.10
CA ARG A 31 -20.86 -13.14 13.62
C ARG A 31 -19.97 -13.82 12.58
N ALA A 32 -20.21 -15.11 12.33
CA ALA A 32 -19.56 -15.85 11.26
C ALA A 32 -19.87 -15.25 9.88
N PHE A 33 -18.99 -15.47 8.92
CA PHE A 33 -19.18 -15.09 7.53
C PHE A 33 -20.44 -15.73 6.94
N ASP A 34 -21.32 -14.89 6.39
CA ASP A 34 -22.56 -15.31 5.76
C ASP A 34 -22.53 -14.91 4.26
N PRO A 35 -22.52 -15.87 3.32
CA PRO A 35 -22.52 -15.58 1.89
C PRO A 35 -23.73 -14.75 1.44
N GLN A 36 -24.90 -14.91 2.11
CA GLN A 36 -26.13 -14.19 1.75
C GLN A 36 -26.08 -12.71 2.14
N LYS A 37 -25.18 -12.35 3.07
CA LYS A 37 -24.92 -10.96 3.50
C LYS A 37 -23.70 -10.33 2.82
N THR A 38 -23.06 -11.07 1.92
CA THR A 38 -21.95 -10.53 1.14
C THR A 38 -22.47 -9.47 0.16
N PRO A 39 -21.89 -8.26 0.15
CA PRO A 39 -22.33 -7.20 -0.76
C PRO A 39 -22.22 -7.61 -2.24
N GLN A 40 -22.95 -6.89 -3.10
CA GLN A 40 -22.93 -7.12 -4.54
C GLN A 40 -21.52 -7.04 -5.12
N ARG A 41 -21.23 -7.90 -6.09
CA ARG A 41 -19.94 -7.92 -6.82
C ARG A 41 -19.75 -6.65 -7.65
N PRO A 42 -18.48 -6.19 -7.80
CA PRO A 42 -18.19 -5.07 -8.71
C PRO A 42 -18.49 -5.42 -10.17
N ASP A 43 -18.97 -4.42 -10.90
CA ASP A 43 -19.02 -4.42 -12.36
C ASP A 43 -17.90 -3.51 -12.89
N PHE A 44 -16.82 -4.11 -13.37
CA PHE A 44 -15.65 -3.36 -13.82
C PHE A 44 -15.80 -2.69 -15.19
N ALA A 45 -16.94 -2.83 -15.85
CA ALA A 45 -17.30 -1.97 -16.98
C ALA A 45 -17.61 -0.53 -16.55
N ARG A 46 -17.97 -0.33 -15.28
CA ARG A 46 -18.30 0.97 -14.69
C ARG A 46 -17.06 1.65 -14.13
N LEU A 47 -16.79 2.90 -14.54
CA LEU A 47 -15.63 3.66 -14.06
C LEU A 47 -15.71 4.03 -12.56
N ASP A 48 -16.92 4.10 -11.97
CA ASP A 48 -17.10 4.35 -10.53
C ASP A 48 -16.68 3.14 -9.66
N HIS A 49 -16.56 1.94 -10.25
CA HIS A 49 -15.97 0.77 -9.60
C HIS A 49 -14.42 0.73 -9.67
N TRP A 50 -13.82 1.83 -10.11
CA TRP A 50 -12.38 2.06 -10.05
C TRP A 50 -12.08 3.25 -9.15
N ALA A 51 -11.17 3.09 -8.21
CA ALA A 51 -10.68 4.17 -7.36
C ALA A 51 -9.75 5.10 -8.15
N ALA A 52 -8.95 4.53 -9.08
CA ALA A 52 -8.18 5.28 -10.06
C ALA A 52 -8.30 4.64 -11.46
N HIS A 53 -8.40 5.48 -12.49
CA HIS A 53 -8.50 5.05 -13.88
C HIS A 53 -8.06 6.20 -14.83
N PRO A 54 -7.29 5.93 -15.91
CA PRO A 54 -6.79 6.97 -16.81
C PRO A 54 -7.88 7.82 -17.47
N ASP A 55 -9.11 7.29 -17.62
CA ASP A 55 -10.23 7.97 -18.28
C ASP A 55 -11.08 8.81 -17.31
N LYS A 56 -10.63 9.02 -16.07
CA LYS A 56 -11.32 9.89 -15.10
C LYS A 56 -10.32 10.70 -14.29
N LYS A 57 -10.78 11.81 -13.68
CA LYS A 57 -10.02 12.56 -12.70
C LYS A 57 -10.14 11.92 -11.33
N ASP A 58 -8.98 11.62 -10.72
CA ASP A 58 -8.94 11.01 -9.39
C ASP A 58 -7.67 11.38 -8.60
N PRO A 59 -7.57 10.99 -7.32
CA PRO A 59 -6.43 11.37 -6.48
C PRO A 59 -5.08 10.80 -6.92
N ALA A 60 -5.04 9.73 -7.74
CA ALA A 60 -3.78 9.20 -8.25
C ALA A 60 -3.12 10.12 -9.29
N ASP A 61 -3.87 11.07 -9.89
CA ASP A 61 -3.33 12.08 -10.81
C ASP A 61 -2.52 13.17 -10.08
N ARG A 62 -2.65 13.24 -8.75
CA ARG A 62 -1.97 14.28 -7.98
C ARG A 62 -0.52 13.94 -7.71
N THR A 63 0.31 14.99 -7.65
CA THR A 63 1.73 14.88 -7.32
C THR A 63 2.11 15.84 -6.19
N PRO A 64 3.10 15.49 -5.36
CA PRO A 64 3.78 16.47 -4.51
C PRO A 64 4.40 17.59 -5.32
N GLN A 65 4.66 18.72 -4.66
CA GLN A 65 5.29 19.88 -5.31
C GLN A 65 6.62 19.50 -5.98
N GLY A 66 6.82 19.95 -7.21
CA GLY A 66 8.02 19.70 -8.00
C GLY A 66 8.00 18.38 -8.79
N LEU A 67 6.96 17.55 -8.66
CA LEU A 67 6.77 16.36 -9.47
C LEU A 67 5.64 16.57 -10.49
N GLN A 68 5.63 15.75 -11.53
CA GLN A 68 4.62 15.81 -12.60
C GLN A 68 3.91 14.47 -12.76
N ASP A 69 2.65 14.50 -13.14
CA ASP A 69 1.91 13.34 -13.62
C ASP A 69 2.29 13.07 -15.08
N GLU A 70 2.84 11.88 -15.34
CA GLU A 70 3.33 11.47 -16.67
C GLU A 70 2.45 10.38 -17.29
N GLN A 71 1.28 10.10 -16.74
CA GLN A 71 0.40 9.01 -17.19
C GLN A 71 0.03 9.12 -18.67
N ALA A 72 -0.17 10.34 -19.19
CA ALA A 72 -0.59 10.58 -20.56
C ALA A 72 0.42 10.08 -21.60
N THR A 73 1.72 10.10 -21.28
CA THR A 73 2.82 9.68 -22.17
C THR A 73 3.43 8.34 -21.79
N ALA A 74 3.00 7.75 -20.68
CA ALA A 74 3.58 6.52 -20.16
C ALA A 74 3.41 5.33 -21.11
N GLY A 75 4.47 4.56 -21.32
CA GLY A 75 4.47 3.30 -22.09
C GLY A 75 4.01 2.07 -21.29
N VAL A 76 3.89 2.18 -19.97
CA VAL A 76 3.58 1.12 -19.01
C VAL A 76 2.25 1.39 -18.34
N ASP A 77 1.58 0.35 -17.86
CA ASP A 77 0.43 0.46 -16.98
C ASP A 77 0.81 0.08 -15.53
N VAL A 78 0.09 0.60 -14.57
CA VAL A 78 0.22 0.23 -13.14
C VAL A 78 -1.13 -0.27 -12.64
N PHE A 79 -1.19 -1.52 -12.24
CA PHE A 79 -2.34 -2.07 -11.55
C PHE A 79 -2.09 -1.98 -10.05
N PHE A 80 -2.80 -1.06 -9.38
CA PHE A 80 -2.61 -0.79 -7.96
C PHE A 80 -3.72 -1.42 -7.12
N ILE A 81 -3.34 -2.26 -6.14
CA ILE A 81 -4.28 -2.90 -5.22
C ILE A 81 -4.12 -2.26 -3.85
N HIS A 82 -5.10 -1.42 -3.49
CA HIS A 82 -5.06 -0.66 -2.25
C HIS A 82 -5.24 -1.54 -0.99
N PRO A 83 -4.80 -1.09 0.20
CA PRO A 83 -5.06 -1.79 1.46
C PRO A 83 -6.55 -1.72 1.84
N THR A 84 -6.95 -2.53 2.81
CA THR A 84 -8.22 -2.31 3.50
C THR A 84 -8.11 -1.15 4.48
N ILE A 85 -9.14 -0.32 4.50
CA ILE A 85 -9.39 0.66 5.56
C ILE A 85 -10.75 0.40 6.21
N TYR A 86 -11.37 -0.74 5.88
CA TYR A 86 -12.67 -1.14 6.40
C TYR A 86 -12.57 -1.66 7.82
N LEU A 87 -13.01 -0.84 8.78
CA LEU A 87 -12.98 -1.09 10.23
C LEU A 87 -14.37 -1.38 10.82
N GLY A 88 -15.40 -1.47 9.97
CA GLY A 88 -16.80 -1.53 10.39
C GLY A 88 -17.36 -0.16 10.82
N THR A 89 -18.65 -0.14 11.12
CA THR A 89 -19.38 1.06 11.54
C THR A 89 -20.02 0.82 12.90
N ARG A 90 -19.81 1.73 13.86
CA ARG A 90 -20.45 1.65 15.17
C ARG A 90 -21.97 1.75 15.01
N GLY A 91 -22.70 0.82 15.59
CA GLY A 91 -24.17 0.78 15.55
C GLY A 91 -24.75 0.32 14.20
N GLY A 92 -23.91 -0.04 13.23
CA GLY A 92 -24.32 -0.60 11.94
C GLY A 92 -24.21 -2.12 11.88
N GLU A 93 -24.85 -2.73 10.89
CA GLU A 93 -24.56 -4.12 10.52
C GLU A 93 -23.16 -4.19 9.90
N ASN A 94 -22.23 -4.81 10.61
CA ASN A 94 -20.88 -5.00 10.12
C ASN A 94 -20.78 -6.34 9.40
N ASN A 95 -20.46 -6.28 8.12
CA ASN A 95 -20.19 -7.44 7.31
C ASN A 95 -18.69 -7.72 7.27
N TRP A 96 -18.33 -8.94 6.91
CA TRP A 96 -16.93 -9.31 6.70
C TRP A 96 -16.30 -8.65 5.46
N ASN A 97 -17.12 -8.15 4.55
CA ASN A 97 -16.67 -7.41 3.36
C ASN A 97 -17.43 -6.09 3.23
N ALA A 98 -16.73 -5.05 2.83
CA ALA A 98 -17.28 -3.73 2.59
C ALA A 98 -18.19 -3.70 1.35
N ALA A 99 -19.25 -2.91 1.42
CA ALA A 99 -20.06 -2.60 0.25
C ALA A 99 -19.34 -1.60 -0.67
N LEU A 100 -19.54 -1.73 -1.97
CA LEU A 100 -18.90 -0.85 -2.96
C LEU A 100 -19.55 0.55 -3.04
N ASP A 101 -20.78 0.67 -2.60
CA ASP A 101 -21.56 1.91 -2.52
C ASP A 101 -21.37 2.65 -1.18
N ASP A 102 -20.51 2.18 -0.28
CA ASP A 102 -20.11 2.95 0.90
C ASP A 102 -19.29 4.17 0.47
N THR A 103 -20.00 5.27 0.22
CA THR A 103 -19.41 6.53 -0.26
C THR A 103 -18.39 7.11 0.72
N ARG A 104 -18.59 6.92 2.05
CA ARG A 104 -17.66 7.38 3.07
C ARG A 104 -16.35 6.59 3.00
N LEU A 105 -16.44 5.26 2.95
CA LEU A 105 -15.28 4.38 2.84
C LEU A 105 -14.51 4.65 1.53
N ASN A 106 -15.24 4.87 0.43
CA ASN A 106 -14.65 5.19 -0.87
C ASN A 106 -13.90 6.54 -0.82
N ALA A 107 -14.50 7.59 -0.26
CA ALA A 107 -13.85 8.90 -0.11
C ALA A 107 -12.60 8.84 0.79
N GLU A 108 -12.66 8.03 1.86
CA GLU A 108 -11.51 7.80 2.74
C GLU A 108 -10.40 7.00 2.04
N THR A 109 -10.74 5.98 1.25
CA THR A 109 -9.80 5.23 0.40
C THR A 109 -9.12 6.18 -0.58
N ASP A 110 -9.87 7.01 -1.26
CA ASP A 110 -9.41 7.95 -2.28
C ASP A 110 -8.46 9.00 -1.68
N SER A 111 -8.84 9.63 -0.55
CA SER A 111 -8.05 10.68 0.10
C SER A 111 -6.87 10.17 0.92
N SER A 112 -6.76 8.86 1.15
CA SER A 112 -5.65 8.24 1.87
C SER A 112 -4.80 7.37 0.95
N THR A 113 -5.26 6.16 0.60
CA THR A 113 -4.42 5.17 -0.08
C THR A 113 -4.19 5.50 -1.55
N ILE A 114 -5.20 5.95 -2.27
CA ILE A 114 -5.03 6.33 -3.67
C ILE A 114 -4.15 7.57 -3.77
N LEU A 115 -4.46 8.62 -3.00
CA LEU A 115 -3.69 9.85 -2.98
C LEU A 115 -2.23 9.63 -2.56
N PHE A 116 -1.98 8.84 -1.51
CA PHE A 116 -0.64 8.77 -0.89
C PHE A 116 0.19 7.59 -1.38
N GLN A 117 -0.40 6.57 -2.01
CA GLN A 117 0.32 5.38 -2.44
C GLN A 117 0.20 5.12 -3.94
N ALA A 118 -1.01 5.12 -4.54
CA ALA A 118 -1.14 4.93 -5.97
C ALA A 118 -0.47 6.04 -6.78
N SER A 119 -0.59 7.30 -6.34
CA SER A 119 0.04 8.47 -6.97
C SER A 119 1.57 8.40 -7.08
N ILE A 120 2.23 7.55 -6.28
CA ILE A 120 3.67 7.29 -6.41
C ILE A 120 4.01 6.90 -7.86
N PHE A 121 3.14 6.13 -8.47
CA PHE A 121 3.40 5.46 -9.73
C PHE A 121 2.96 6.25 -10.97
N ASN A 122 2.33 7.42 -10.82
CA ASN A 122 1.86 8.24 -11.94
C ASN A 122 3.00 8.86 -12.80
N GLY A 123 4.23 8.78 -12.32
CA GLY A 123 5.42 9.10 -13.13
C GLY A 123 5.94 7.92 -13.96
N ALA A 124 5.47 6.69 -13.70
CA ALA A 124 5.95 5.51 -14.39
C ALA A 124 4.91 4.90 -15.35
N GLY A 125 3.61 5.04 -15.05
CA GLY A 125 2.57 4.34 -15.81
C GLY A 125 1.17 4.91 -15.61
N ARG A 126 0.23 4.51 -16.47
CA ARG A 126 -1.20 4.79 -16.33
C ARG A 126 -1.74 3.96 -15.16
N ILE A 127 -2.46 4.57 -14.24
CA ILE A 127 -2.88 3.91 -13.00
C ILE A 127 -4.29 3.34 -13.14
N PHE A 128 -4.42 2.05 -12.82
CA PHE A 128 -5.67 1.32 -12.70
C PHE A 128 -5.77 0.78 -11.27
N ALA A 129 -6.67 1.29 -10.45
CA ALA A 129 -6.90 0.83 -9.09
C ALA A 129 -8.38 0.43 -8.91
N PRO A 130 -8.69 -0.87 -8.86
CA PRO A 130 -10.08 -1.30 -8.70
C PRO A 130 -10.59 -1.01 -7.29
N ARG A 131 -11.89 -0.70 -7.16
CA ARG A 131 -12.63 -0.88 -5.91
C ARG A 131 -13.00 -2.35 -5.80
N TYR A 132 -12.78 -2.92 -4.67
CA TYR A 132 -13.10 -4.31 -4.39
C TYR A 132 -13.79 -4.39 -3.02
N ARG A 133 -14.55 -5.44 -2.75
CA ARG A 133 -15.18 -5.67 -1.46
C ARG A 133 -14.10 -5.94 -0.41
N GLN A 134 -13.50 -4.86 0.13
CA GLN A 134 -12.43 -4.94 1.13
C GLN A 134 -12.84 -5.87 2.26
N ALA A 135 -12.00 -6.87 2.60
CA ALA A 135 -12.23 -7.65 3.79
C ALA A 135 -12.00 -6.77 5.02
N HIS A 136 -12.83 -6.96 6.03
CA HIS A 136 -12.71 -6.27 7.32
C HIS A 136 -11.32 -6.50 7.93
N VAL A 137 -10.79 -5.50 8.64
CA VAL A 137 -9.45 -5.61 9.24
C VAL A 137 -9.34 -6.79 10.21
N ASP A 138 -10.43 -7.19 10.84
CA ASP A 138 -10.47 -8.36 11.74
C ASP A 138 -10.25 -9.70 11.01
N ALA A 139 -10.32 -9.74 9.68
CA ALA A 139 -9.88 -10.90 8.90
C ALA A 139 -8.39 -11.26 9.10
N PHE A 140 -7.60 -10.34 9.69
CA PHE A 140 -6.20 -10.54 10.05
C PHE A 140 -5.96 -10.79 11.55
N HIS A 141 -6.98 -10.63 12.39
CA HIS A 141 -6.83 -10.62 13.84
C HIS A 141 -7.82 -11.52 14.59
N SER A 142 -8.93 -11.88 13.95
CA SER A 142 -9.96 -12.73 14.54
C SER A 142 -9.49 -14.19 14.69
N ASN A 143 -10.02 -14.88 15.67
CA ASN A 143 -9.82 -16.33 15.85
C ASN A 143 -10.69 -17.18 14.92
N ASP A 144 -11.69 -16.59 14.26
CA ASP A 144 -12.54 -17.27 13.27
C ASP A 144 -11.84 -17.38 11.92
N GLN A 145 -10.96 -18.37 11.81
CA GLN A 145 -10.15 -18.58 10.60
C GLN A 145 -11.01 -18.87 9.36
N VAL A 146 -12.18 -19.47 9.53
CA VAL A 146 -13.09 -19.77 8.40
C VAL A 146 -13.66 -18.48 7.81
N SER A 147 -14.19 -17.60 8.68
CA SER A 147 -14.70 -16.29 8.24
C SER A 147 -13.59 -15.40 7.69
N ASN A 148 -12.41 -15.39 8.32
CA ASN A 148 -11.24 -14.68 7.84
C ASN A 148 -10.91 -15.05 6.40
N GLN A 149 -10.76 -16.36 6.13
CA GLN A 149 -10.40 -16.86 4.81
C GLN A 149 -11.47 -16.54 3.77
N ARG A 150 -12.76 -16.76 4.09
CA ARG A 150 -13.88 -16.45 3.18
C ARG A 150 -13.97 -14.97 2.81
N ALA A 151 -13.72 -14.08 3.78
CA ALA A 151 -13.68 -12.64 3.53
C ALA A 151 -12.53 -12.26 2.59
N LEU A 152 -11.35 -12.83 2.80
CA LEU A 152 -10.19 -12.60 1.95
C LEU A 152 -10.38 -13.20 0.55
N ASP A 153 -10.99 -14.38 0.43
CA ASP A 153 -11.30 -15.02 -0.85
C ASP A 153 -12.30 -14.19 -1.66
N THR A 154 -13.30 -13.61 -0.99
CA THR A 154 -14.26 -12.71 -1.62
C THR A 154 -13.55 -11.47 -2.20
N ALA A 155 -12.68 -10.84 -1.42
CA ALA A 155 -11.91 -9.69 -1.86
C ALA A 155 -10.92 -10.05 -2.99
N TYR A 156 -10.27 -11.20 -2.90
CA TYR A 156 -9.36 -11.69 -3.94
C TYR A 156 -10.09 -11.96 -5.27
N ALA A 157 -11.28 -12.56 -5.22
CA ALA A 157 -12.06 -12.83 -6.42
C ALA A 157 -12.40 -11.53 -7.19
N ASP A 158 -12.69 -10.45 -6.47
CA ASP A 158 -12.92 -9.14 -7.09
C ASP A 158 -11.64 -8.57 -7.71
N VAL A 159 -10.51 -8.66 -7.00
CA VAL A 159 -9.20 -8.19 -7.51
C VAL A 159 -8.80 -8.95 -8.77
N GLN A 160 -8.97 -10.27 -8.78
CA GLN A 160 -8.68 -11.09 -9.96
C GLN A 160 -9.59 -10.72 -11.14
N ALA A 161 -10.90 -10.59 -10.90
CA ALA A 161 -11.86 -10.20 -11.94
C ALA A 161 -11.55 -8.80 -12.50
N ALA A 162 -11.14 -7.85 -11.65
CA ALA A 162 -10.70 -6.53 -12.08
C ALA A 162 -9.46 -6.60 -12.98
N PHE A 163 -8.48 -7.41 -12.59
CA PHE A 163 -7.24 -7.56 -13.36
C PHE A 163 -7.50 -8.21 -14.72
N GLU A 164 -8.32 -9.25 -14.76
CA GLU A 164 -8.72 -9.91 -16.00
C GLU A 164 -9.52 -8.95 -16.92
N TYR A 165 -10.44 -8.16 -16.33
CA TYR A 165 -11.18 -7.13 -17.07
C TYR A 165 -10.24 -6.05 -17.65
N TYR A 166 -9.30 -5.55 -16.84
CA TYR A 166 -8.27 -4.60 -17.25
C TYR A 166 -7.44 -5.15 -18.42
N LEU A 167 -6.94 -6.38 -18.31
CA LEU A 167 -6.13 -6.99 -19.38
C LEU A 167 -6.92 -7.11 -20.68
N LYS A 168 -8.19 -7.48 -20.62
CA LYS A 168 -9.05 -7.68 -21.79
C LYS A 168 -9.42 -6.37 -22.46
N ASN A 169 -9.73 -5.32 -21.70
CA ASN A 169 -10.42 -4.14 -22.24
C ASN A 169 -9.51 -2.90 -22.36
N TRP A 170 -8.47 -2.75 -21.51
CA TRP A 170 -7.73 -1.50 -21.43
C TRP A 170 -6.21 -1.62 -21.57
N ASN A 171 -5.62 -2.75 -21.22
CA ASN A 171 -4.16 -2.94 -21.25
C ASN A 171 -3.59 -2.91 -22.68
N ARG A 172 -4.30 -3.47 -23.66
CA ARG A 172 -3.87 -3.52 -25.07
C ARG A 172 -2.47 -4.11 -25.25
N GLY A 173 -2.10 -5.10 -24.44
CA GLY A 173 -0.79 -5.76 -24.51
C GLY A 173 0.40 -4.96 -23.99
N ARG A 174 0.19 -3.82 -23.33
CA ARG A 174 1.25 -2.99 -22.73
C ARG A 174 1.94 -3.75 -21.59
N PRO A 175 3.23 -3.49 -21.34
CA PRO A 175 3.88 -3.95 -20.11
C PRO A 175 3.23 -3.29 -18.89
N PHE A 176 3.33 -3.96 -17.74
CA PHE A 176 2.67 -3.47 -16.53
C PHE A 176 3.49 -3.67 -15.26
N ILE A 177 3.21 -2.83 -14.27
CA ILE A 177 3.64 -2.94 -12.89
C ILE A 177 2.43 -3.38 -12.07
N ILE A 178 2.61 -4.31 -11.11
CA ILE A 178 1.64 -4.56 -10.04
C ILE A 178 2.18 -3.92 -8.78
N ALA A 179 1.42 -3.00 -8.18
CA ALA A 179 1.78 -2.39 -6.91
C ALA A 179 0.66 -2.59 -5.89
N ALA A 180 1.01 -2.92 -4.65
CA ALA A 180 0.02 -3.26 -3.66
C ALA A 180 0.51 -3.00 -2.23
N HIS A 181 -0.43 -2.71 -1.32
CA HIS A 181 -0.13 -2.50 0.08
C HIS A 181 -1.06 -3.31 0.99
N SER A 182 -0.51 -3.86 2.09
CA SER A 182 -1.28 -4.51 3.17
C SER A 182 -2.19 -5.63 2.65
N GLN A 183 -3.52 -5.55 2.84
CA GLN A 183 -4.47 -6.51 2.27
C GLN A 183 -4.31 -6.63 0.75
N GLY A 184 -4.11 -5.49 0.06
CA GLY A 184 -3.80 -5.51 -1.38
C GLY A 184 -2.56 -6.35 -1.70
N ALA A 185 -1.53 -6.35 -0.85
CA ALA A 185 -0.33 -7.17 -1.04
C ALA A 185 -0.60 -8.68 -0.84
N VAL A 186 -1.54 -9.04 0.04
CA VAL A 186 -2.02 -10.44 0.15
C VAL A 186 -2.63 -10.90 -1.16
N HIS A 187 -3.47 -10.06 -1.75
CA HIS A 187 -4.12 -10.37 -3.03
C HIS A 187 -3.13 -10.33 -4.20
N ALA A 188 -2.21 -9.37 -4.22
CA ALA A 188 -1.19 -9.25 -5.28
C ALA A 188 -0.29 -10.47 -5.36
N LYS A 189 0.20 -11.01 -4.22
CA LYS A 189 1.04 -12.22 -4.24
C LYS A 189 0.28 -13.43 -4.79
N THR A 190 -0.99 -13.59 -4.45
CA THR A 190 -1.85 -14.66 -4.97
C THR A 190 -2.14 -14.46 -6.46
N LEU A 191 -2.45 -13.23 -6.89
CA LEU A 191 -2.69 -12.87 -8.29
C LEU A 191 -1.45 -13.15 -9.15
N LEU A 192 -0.27 -12.71 -8.69
CA LEU A 192 1.00 -12.96 -9.40
C LEU A 192 1.24 -14.46 -9.59
N ARG A 193 1.06 -15.28 -8.55
CA ARG A 193 1.26 -16.71 -8.61
C ARG A 193 0.25 -17.40 -9.55
N ASN A 194 -1.03 -17.02 -9.47
CA ASN A 194 -2.10 -17.72 -10.17
C ASN A 194 -2.29 -17.24 -11.61
N VAL A 195 -2.01 -15.98 -11.91
CA VAL A 195 -2.37 -15.35 -13.19
C VAL A 195 -1.14 -14.94 -14.00
N VAL A 196 -0.01 -14.65 -13.38
CA VAL A 196 1.17 -14.08 -14.05
C VAL A 196 2.32 -15.09 -14.12
N GLU A 197 2.69 -15.70 -13.00
CA GLU A 197 3.85 -16.56 -12.88
C GLU A 197 3.77 -17.77 -13.83
N ASN A 198 4.86 -18.06 -14.53
CA ASN A 198 4.99 -19.19 -15.47
C ASN A 198 3.95 -19.17 -16.62
N LYS A 199 3.45 -17.96 -16.97
CA LYS A 199 2.54 -17.75 -18.10
C LYS A 199 3.13 -16.71 -19.06
N PRO A 200 2.66 -16.63 -20.33
CA PRO A 200 3.15 -15.62 -21.27
C PRO A 200 3.04 -14.17 -20.72
N LEU A 201 2.07 -13.93 -19.85
CA LEU A 201 1.86 -12.64 -19.20
C LEU A 201 3.05 -12.20 -18.33
N GLN A 202 3.84 -13.13 -17.77
CA GLN A 202 5.05 -12.82 -17.00
C GLN A 202 6.06 -12.01 -17.81
N GLN A 203 6.14 -12.21 -19.13
CA GLN A 203 7.03 -11.47 -20.02
C GLN A 203 6.63 -9.99 -20.18
N LYS A 204 5.43 -9.60 -19.74
CA LYS A 204 4.92 -8.22 -19.72
C LYS A 204 5.09 -7.56 -18.35
N LEU A 205 5.46 -8.33 -17.32
CA LEU A 205 5.67 -7.78 -15.99
C LEU A 205 6.96 -6.96 -15.95
N VAL A 206 6.84 -5.66 -15.70
CA VAL A 206 7.99 -4.77 -15.45
C VAL A 206 8.55 -5.07 -14.06
N ALA A 207 7.71 -4.95 -13.03
CA ALA A 207 8.04 -5.31 -11.66
C ALA A 207 6.75 -5.45 -10.83
N ALA A 208 6.85 -6.12 -9.67
CA ALA A 208 5.80 -6.09 -8.66
C ALA A 208 6.32 -5.47 -7.36
N TYR A 209 5.53 -4.59 -6.72
CA TYR A 209 5.78 -4.00 -5.41
C TYR A 209 4.74 -4.54 -4.43
N ILE A 210 5.10 -5.57 -3.66
CA ILE A 210 4.24 -6.28 -2.71
C ILE A 210 4.60 -5.79 -1.30
N VAL A 211 4.01 -4.68 -0.88
CA VAL A 211 4.46 -3.93 0.29
C VAL A 211 3.50 -4.09 1.46
N GLY A 212 4.05 -4.17 2.68
CA GLY A 212 3.25 -4.27 3.90
C GLY A 212 2.72 -5.67 4.22
N TRP A 213 3.13 -6.68 3.47
CA TRP A 213 2.82 -8.07 3.77
C TRP A 213 4.02 -8.99 3.55
N ARG A 214 4.02 -10.15 4.21
CA ARG A 214 5.07 -11.14 4.09
C ARG A 214 5.03 -11.85 2.73
N VAL A 215 6.19 -11.96 2.10
CA VAL A 215 6.42 -12.83 0.93
C VAL A 215 7.58 -13.75 1.26
N GLU A 216 7.31 -15.02 1.40
CA GLU A 216 8.29 -16.05 1.68
C GLU A 216 9.21 -16.24 0.46
N ARG A 217 10.50 -16.55 0.68
CA ARG A 217 11.50 -16.69 -0.39
C ARG A 217 11.14 -17.78 -1.41
N ASP A 218 10.41 -18.79 -0.97
CA ASP A 218 9.95 -19.93 -1.77
C ASP A 218 8.49 -19.83 -2.24
N PHE A 219 7.82 -18.69 -1.97
CA PHE A 219 6.42 -18.48 -2.36
C PHE A 219 6.24 -18.55 -3.89
N PHE A 220 7.09 -17.87 -4.64
CA PHE A 220 7.11 -17.94 -6.09
C PHE A 220 8.14 -18.99 -6.58
N LYS A 221 7.78 -19.75 -7.61
CA LYS A 221 8.66 -20.80 -8.19
C LYS A 221 9.50 -20.27 -9.35
N ARG A 222 9.01 -19.27 -10.08
CA ARG A 222 9.64 -18.72 -11.30
C ARG A 222 9.78 -17.20 -11.28
N LEU A 223 9.05 -16.50 -10.43
CA LEU A 223 9.16 -15.05 -10.30
C LEU A 223 10.21 -14.72 -9.22
N PRO A 224 11.39 -14.21 -9.59
CA PRO A 224 12.45 -13.92 -8.62
C PRO A 224 12.19 -12.64 -7.82
N ALA A 225 12.76 -12.54 -6.61
CA ALA A 225 12.90 -11.27 -5.94
C ALA A 225 13.88 -10.36 -6.72
N CYS A 226 13.60 -9.06 -6.75
CA CYS A 226 14.53 -8.09 -7.36
C CYS A 226 15.76 -7.90 -6.46
N THR A 227 16.95 -7.93 -7.06
CA THR A 227 18.25 -7.80 -6.37
C THR A 227 19.03 -6.57 -6.80
N THR A 228 18.58 -5.88 -7.85
CA THR A 228 19.19 -4.64 -8.35
C THR A 228 18.12 -3.59 -8.70
N PRO A 229 18.49 -2.27 -8.75
CA PRO A 229 17.55 -1.19 -9.00
C PRO A 229 16.78 -1.28 -10.32
N GLU A 230 17.42 -1.73 -11.39
CA GLU A 230 16.85 -1.74 -12.74
C GLU A 230 16.35 -3.12 -13.21
N GLN A 231 16.45 -4.15 -12.35
CA GLN A 231 15.99 -5.49 -12.70
C GLN A 231 14.48 -5.49 -12.98
N THR A 232 14.08 -6.14 -14.07
CA THR A 232 12.68 -6.30 -14.49
C THR A 232 12.24 -7.77 -14.45
N GLY A 233 10.92 -8.01 -14.46
CA GLY A 233 10.35 -9.36 -14.34
C GLY A 233 10.56 -9.96 -12.96
N CYS A 234 10.55 -9.14 -11.90
CA CYS A 234 10.83 -9.53 -10.52
C CYS A 234 9.91 -8.80 -9.53
N TYR A 235 9.98 -9.14 -8.24
CA TYR A 235 9.20 -8.46 -7.21
C TYR A 235 10.06 -7.87 -6.10
N CYS A 236 9.59 -6.75 -5.52
CA CYS A 236 10.09 -6.11 -4.31
C CYS A 236 9.08 -6.31 -3.18
N SER A 237 9.55 -6.49 -1.96
CA SER A 237 8.69 -6.60 -0.77
C SER A 237 9.37 -6.04 0.44
N TRP A 238 8.65 -5.31 1.30
CA TRP A 238 9.13 -4.87 2.61
C TRP A 238 7.98 -4.56 3.55
N ARG A 239 8.31 -4.53 4.86
CA ARG A 239 7.45 -4.12 5.99
C ARG A 239 8.31 -3.35 6.96
N THR A 240 7.93 -2.12 7.29
CA THR A 240 8.79 -1.19 8.03
C THR A 240 8.46 -1.16 9.52
N TRP A 241 9.46 -1.40 10.35
CA TRP A 241 9.39 -1.29 11.80
C TRP A 241 10.43 -0.30 12.34
N LYS A 242 10.10 0.32 13.48
CA LYS A 242 11.08 1.14 14.22
C LYS A 242 12.27 0.29 14.63
N LYS A 243 13.50 0.76 14.36
CA LYS A 243 14.75 0.02 14.52
C LYS A 243 14.87 -0.72 15.86
N ASN A 244 14.80 0.01 16.97
CA ASN A 244 14.97 -0.60 18.31
C ASN A 244 13.87 -1.59 18.68
N TYR A 245 12.66 -1.44 18.13
CA TYR A 245 11.58 -2.40 18.32
C TYR A 245 11.77 -3.62 17.44
N GLY A 246 12.06 -3.41 16.17
CA GLY A 246 12.25 -4.47 15.19
C GLY A 246 13.41 -5.39 15.53
N ARG A 247 14.55 -4.87 15.98
CA ARG A 247 15.69 -5.69 16.39
C ARG A 247 15.35 -6.73 17.47
N ARG A 248 14.33 -6.46 18.29
CA ARG A 248 13.91 -7.39 19.38
C ARG A 248 12.76 -8.31 18.97
N LYS A 249 12.02 -7.96 17.94
CA LYS A 249 10.74 -8.62 17.58
C LYS A 249 10.72 -9.21 16.17
N ALA A 250 11.54 -8.70 15.25
CA ALA A 250 11.62 -9.22 13.89
C ALA A 250 12.28 -10.60 13.90
N ASP A 251 11.57 -11.60 13.41
CA ASP A 251 12.07 -12.96 13.29
C ASP A 251 11.33 -13.72 12.17
N GLU A 252 11.55 -13.29 10.94
CA GLU A 252 11.02 -13.95 9.75
C GLU A 252 12.09 -14.04 8.66
N PRO A 253 13.22 -14.74 8.93
CA PRO A 253 14.39 -14.76 8.03
C PRO A 253 14.08 -15.38 6.65
N ASN A 254 13.04 -16.19 6.55
CA ASN A 254 12.56 -16.75 5.28
C ASN A 254 11.70 -15.75 4.47
N SER A 255 11.56 -14.52 4.92
CA SER A 255 10.82 -13.49 4.16
C SER A 255 11.76 -12.65 3.32
N VAL A 256 11.32 -12.30 2.11
CA VAL A 256 12.01 -11.30 1.28
C VAL A 256 11.79 -9.92 1.90
N CYS A 257 12.89 -9.19 2.07
CA CYS A 257 12.86 -7.78 2.44
C CYS A 257 13.75 -6.97 1.49
N THR A 258 13.14 -6.13 0.68
CA THR A 258 13.84 -5.19 -0.20
C THR A 258 14.10 -3.88 0.56
N ASN A 259 15.33 -3.38 0.51
CA ASN A 259 15.63 -2.03 0.99
C ASN A 259 15.25 -1.01 -0.11
N PRO A 260 14.24 -0.16 0.07
CA PRO A 260 13.79 0.78 -0.96
C PRO A 260 14.73 1.96 -1.20
N LEU A 261 15.84 2.04 -0.47
CA LEU A 261 16.89 3.03 -0.69
C LEU A 261 18.04 2.50 -1.57
N THR A 262 18.19 1.17 -1.68
CA THR A 262 19.27 0.51 -2.43
C THR A 262 18.75 -0.49 -3.46
N TRP A 263 17.51 -0.94 -3.31
CA TRP A 263 16.83 -1.94 -4.16
C TRP A 263 17.48 -3.32 -4.13
N THR A 264 18.13 -3.65 -3.03
CA THR A 264 18.72 -4.96 -2.78
C THR A 264 18.01 -5.67 -1.64
N ILE A 265 18.28 -6.96 -1.47
CA ILE A 265 17.66 -7.84 -0.45
C ILE A 265 18.70 -8.43 0.51
N THR A 266 19.89 -7.83 0.57
CA THR A 266 21.02 -8.33 1.38
C THR A 266 20.73 -8.11 2.86
N GLU A 267 20.78 -9.19 3.65
CA GLU A 267 20.62 -9.13 5.10
C GLU A 267 21.67 -8.23 5.75
N GLY A 268 21.25 -7.43 6.72
CA GLY A 268 22.08 -6.46 7.41
C GLY A 268 22.43 -5.20 6.60
N GLN A 269 21.98 -5.11 5.35
CA GLN A 269 22.28 -3.93 4.52
C GLN A 269 21.58 -2.70 5.08
N TYR A 270 22.39 -1.71 5.40
CA TYR A 270 21.99 -0.39 5.87
C TYR A 270 22.17 0.67 4.79
N ALA A 271 21.16 1.54 4.66
CA ALA A 271 21.22 2.75 3.84
C ALA A 271 20.92 3.98 4.71
N PRO A 272 21.78 5.00 4.71
CA PRO A 272 21.63 6.19 5.55
C PRO A 272 20.49 7.09 5.07
N LYS A 273 20.06 8.02 5.93
CA LYS A 273 19.01 9.02 5.61
C LYS A 273 19.32 9.84 4.35
N SER A 274 20.61 10.06 4.06
CA SER A 274 21.05 10.77 2.84
C SER A 274 20.65 10.06 1.53
N ALA A 275 20.43 8.74 1.58
CA ALA A 275 19.92 7.96 0.45
C ALA A 275 18.41 8.10 0.26
N ASN A 276 17.69 8.61 1.27
CA ASN A 276 16.25 8.81 1.20
C ASN A 276 15.93 10.11 0.43
N ARG A 277 15.48 9.98 -0.80
CA ARG A 277 15.17 11.08 -1.74
C ARG A 277 13.97 11.91 -1.29
N GLY A 278 13.03 11.32 -0.55
CA GLY A 278 11.91 12.03 0.06
C GLY A 278 10.72 11.14 0.38
N GLY A 279 10.25 11.27 1.61
CA GLY A 279 8.97 10.72 2.02
C GLY A 279 7.84 11.75 1.85
N VAL A 280 6.60 11.26 1.74
CA VAL A 280 5.39 12.08 1.69
C VAL A 280 4.44 11.65 2.80
N LEU A 281 4.25 12.54 3.76
CA LEU A 281 3.28 12.41 4.84
C LEU A 281 2.26 13.56 4.72
N ARG A 282 1.33 13.64 5.65
CA ARG A 282 0.41 14.80 5.69
C ARG A 282 1.16 16.10 6.02
N PRO A 283 0.88 17.20 5.34
CA PRO A 283 0.06 17.32 4.12
C PRO A 283 0.75 16.70 2.89
N PHE A 284 -0.05 16.20 1.91
CA PHE A 284 0.41 15.45 0.74
C PHE A 284 1.42 16.21 -0.14
N GLY A 285 1.26 17.52 -0.31
CA GLY A 285 2.08 18.32 -1.23
C GLY A 285 3.58 18.45 -0.87
N VAL A 286 4.02 17.93 0.29
CA VAL A 286 5.38 18.20 0.81
C VAL A 286 6.25 16.97 0.74
N LEU A 287 7.29 17.01 -0.08
CA LEU A 287 8.42 16.07 -0.06
C LEU A 287 9.36 16.37 1.11
N ARG A 288 9.79 15.31 1.81
CA ARG A 288 10.72 15.39 2.95
C ARG A 288 11.93 14.50 2.72
N PRO A 289 13.01 15.04 2.12
CA PRO A 289 14.27 14.32 1.93
C PRO A 289 14.86 13.90 3.28
N GLY A 290 15.52 12.73 3.32
CA GLY A 290 16.20 12.25 4.53
C GLY A 290 15.28 11.97 5.71
N ILE A 291 13.97 11.74 5.46
CA ILE A 291 12.97 11.57 6.53
C ILE A 291 13.31 10.39 7.46
N THR A 292 13.86 9.31 6.91
CA THR A 292 14.32 8.12 7.64
C THR A 292 15.39 7.38 6.85
N ASP A 293 16.07 6.44 7.50
CA ASP A 293 16.99 5.46 6.92
C ASP A 293 16.28 4.13 6.62
N ALA A 294 17.05 3.11 6.22
CA ALA A 294 16.52 1.76 6.03
C ALA A 294 17.61 0.70 6.27
N GLU A 295 17.27 -0.38 6.96
CA GLU A 295 18.12 -1.54 7.18
C GLU A 295 17.34 -2.83 7.03
N VAL A 296 17.84 -3.78 6.24
CA VAL A 296 17.25 -5.12 6.11
C VAL A 296 17.62 -5.95 7.33
N TRP A 297 16.63 -6.49 8.04
CA TRP A 297 16.84 -7.27 9.24
C TRP A 297 15.80 -8.37 9.40
N ARG A 298 16.22 -9.64 9.28
CA ARG A 298 15.37 -10.83 9.53
C ARG A 298 13.98 -10.74 8.92
N GLY A 299 13.90 -10.38 7.62
CA GLY A 299 12.66 -10.29 6.87
C GLY A 299 11.86 -8.99 7.07
N TYR A 300 12.40 -8.02 7.78
CA TYR A 300 11.80 -6.69 8.00
C TYR A 300 12.72 -5.57 7.57
N LEU A 301 12.13 -4.42 7.26
CA LEU A 301 12.85 -3.18 7.05
C LEU A 301 12.85 -2.38 8.35
N LEU A 302 14.01 -2.19 8.94
CA LEU A 302 14.15 -1.37 10.13
C LEU A 302 14.48 0.08 9.76
N ALA A 303 13.77 1.02 10.37
CA ALA A 303 13.93 2.44 10.14
C ALA A 303 13.98 3.22 11.46
N ASP A 304 14.76 4.28 11.48
CA ASP A 304 14.75 5.26 12.56
C ASP A 304 13.39 5.97 12.64
N LYS A 305 13.15 6.65 13.74
CA LYS A 305 11.97 7.50 13.85
C LYS A 305 11.99 8.58 12.76
N PRO A 306 10.95 8.64 11.92
CA PRO A 306 10.88 9.64 10.86
C PRO A 306 10.95 11.07 11.43
N LYS A 307 11.72 11.95 10.76
CA LYS A 307 11.86 13.35 11.15
C LYS A 307 10.94 14.24 10.32
N PHE A 308 9.94 14.86 10.96
CA PHE A 308 9.04 15.84 10.38
C PHE A 308 8.48 16.75 11.48
N PRO A 309 7.91 17.93 11.17
CA PRO A 309 7.29 18.80 12.16
C PRO A 309 6.23 18.05 12.98
N GLY A 310 6.34 18.08 14.32
CA GLY A 310 5.47 17.33 15.22
C GLY A 310 5.84 15.85 15.42
N SER A 311 6.92 15.35 14.82
CA SER A 311 7.34 13.95 14.94
C SER A 311 7.68 13.52 16.37
N ILE A 312 7.87 14.45 17.30
CA ILE A 312 8.09 14.14 18.73
C ILE A 312 6.91 13.32 19.29
N LEU A 313 5.68 13.59 18.84
CA LEU A 313 4.47 12.88 19.23
C LEU A 313 4.26 11.57 18.48
N PHE A 314 5.11 11.26 17.49
CA PHE A 314 5.01 10.04 16.70
C PHE A 314 5.65 8.87 17.47
N ILE A 315 4.84 8.12 18.21
CA ILE A 315 5.26 7.04 19.11
C ILE A 315 5.10 5.64 18.51
N ARG A 316 4.64 5.53 17.25
CA ARG A 316 4.41 4.23 16.60
C ARG A 316 5.69 3.40 16.54
N ARG A 317 5.54 2.09 16.74
CA ARG A 317 6.62 1.08 16.64
C ARG A 317 6.58 0.33 15.31
N ASN A 318 5.37 0.16 14.77
CA ASN A 318 5.10 -0.37 13.45
C ASN A 318 4.78 0.79 12.52
N TYR A 319 5.51 0.89 11.39
CA TYR A 319 5.35 1.95 10.39
C TYR A 319 4.53 1.49 9.19
N HIS A 320 3.83 0.37 9.31
CA HIS A 320 3.06 -0.30 8.27
C HIS A 320 2.25 0.67 7.37
N ILE A 321 1.47 1.57 7.97
CA ILE A 321 0.65 2.53 7.19
C ILE A 321 1.48 3.50 6.34
N ALA A 322 2.77 3.60 6.60
CA ALA A 322 3.71 4.50 5.92
C ALA A 322 4.81 3.74 5.14
N ASP A 323 4.66 2.43 4.95
CA ASP A 323 5.64 1.59 4.24
C ASP A 323 6.05 2.18 2.89
N PHE A 324 5.11 2.65 2.09
CA PHE A 324 5.37 3.39 0.85
C PHE A 324 5.78 4.84 1.12
N ASN A 325 5.08 5.50 2.00
CA ASN A 325 5.15 6.95 2.19
C ASN A 325 6.49 7.45 2.72
N LEU A 326 7.18 6.65 3.53
CA LEU A 326 8.53 6.96 4.03
C LEU A 326 9.58 6.99 2.90
N TYR A 327 9.31 6.32 1.79
CA TYR A 327 10.23 6.14 0.66
C TYR A 327 9.60 6.59 -0.66
N TYR A 328 8.64 7.51 -0.62
CA TYR A 328 7.80 7.91 -1.75
C TYR A 328 8.59 8.19 -3.03
N LEU A 329 9.58 9.10 -2.96
CA LEU A 329 10.34 9.48 -4.14
C LEU A 329 11.30 8.38 -4.60
N ASN A 330 11.89 7.62 -3.69
CA ASN A 330 12.73 6.47 -4.06
C ASN A 330 11.92 5.41 -4.81
N VAL A 331 10.68 5.14 -4.38
CA VAL A 331 9.79 4.18 -5.08
C VAL A 331 9.38 4.71 -6.45
N ARG A 332 9.01 6.00 -6.54
CA ARG A 332 8.65 6.65 -7.80
C ARG A 332 9.77 6.56 -8.82
N GLU A 333 10.98 7.02 -8.45
CA GLU A 333 12.16 7.00 -9.32
C GLU A 333 12.53 5.58 -9.74
N ASN A 334 12.42 4.61 -8.85
CA ASN A 334 12.68 3.22 -9.17
C ASN A 334 11.64 2.62 -10.14
N ALA A 335 10.38 2.93 -9.99
CA ALA A 335 9.33 2.49 -10.92
C ALA A 335 9.58 3.06 -12.34
N GLN A 336 9.99 4.32 -12.45
CA GLN A 336 10.38 4.96 -13.71
C GLN A 336 11.62 4.29 -14.31
N ALA A 337 12.67 4.05 -13.51
CA ALA A 337 13.90 3.41 -13.96
C ALA A 337 13.63 1.98 -14.49
N ARG A 338 12.81 1.19 -13.79
CA ARG A 338 12.42 -0.16 -14.22
C ARG A 338 11.56 -0.14 -15.48
N ALA A 339 10.64 0.82 -15.62
CA ALA A 339 9.87 1.01 -16.85
C ALA A 339 10.80 1.30 -18.04
N ALA A 340 11.76 2.19 -17.88
CA ALA A 340 12.76 2.49 -18.90
C ALA A 340 13.65 1.28 -19.23
N ALA A 341 14.14 0.56 -18.22
CA ALA A 341 14.98 -0.63 -18.39
C ALA A 341 14.24 -1.77 -19.12
N PHE A 342 12.92 -1.90 -18.89
CA PHE A 342 12.11 -2.91 -19.57
C PHE A 342 12.10 -2.72 -21.09
N PHE A 343 12.03 -1.50 -21.57
CA PHE A 343 12.08 -1.22 -23.01
C PHE A 343 13.49 -1.35 -23.60
N LYS A 344 14.54 -0.94 -22.86
CA LYS A 344 15.94 -1.12 -23.30
C LYS A 344 16.32 -2.60 -23.49
N LYS A 345 15.77 -3.50 -22.71
CA LYS A 345 16.08 -4.94 -22.80
C LYS A 345 15.44 -5.62 -24.01
N LYS A 346 14.43 -4.98 -24.64
CA LYS A 346 13.70 -5.52 -25.79
C LYS A 346 14.22 -5.03 -27.15
N ASN A 347 15.01 -3.98 -27.12
CA ASN A 347 15.78 -3.49 -28.26
C ASN A 347 17.19 -4.10 -28.25
#